data_8d629e57966e4b6e49b25c408fc1212a
#
_entry.id   8d629e57966e4b6e49b25c408fc1212a
#
_cell.length_a   1.000
_cell.length_b   1.000
_cell.length_c   1.000
_cell.angle_alpha   90.00
_cell.angle_beta   90.00
_cell.angle_gamma   90.00
#
_symmetry.space_group_name_H-M   'P 1'
#
loop_
_entity.id
_entity.type
_entity.pdbx_description
1 polymer ?
#
loop_
_entity_poly.entity_id
_entity_poly.type
_entity_poly.pdbx_seq_one_letter_code
_entity_poly.pdbx_strand_id
1 'polypeptide(L)'
;ISLRYIEIPVRRGYFELWFRGMKYRTKAVRLRQQLSTFAAVAVTIAATSLISINAMEKADDIAAQEQNAAESSTDEPDQVITSSQTPGLWVTGDSVILGIRNVLAQYERIELINARVGRQINELIEVARTDQQFVGQSPVVLNLGNNNRLVEADVISLMEIVKNQPKIIVVNTAVPRSWKEVNNQLIADVVNRYPNTTIVDWSTISANHPEFFATDGVHLNPPGVNAYVSAIREVLQK
;
A
#
# COMPACT_ATOMS: atom_id res chain seq x y z
N ILE A 1 7.81 -25.19 -2.10
CA ILE A 1 8.55 -25.94 -3.17
C ILE A 1 10.05 -25.77 -2.95
N SER A 2 10.57 -24.58 -2.72
CA SER A 2 11.98 -24.26 -2.55
C SER A 2 12.68 -25.09 -1.44
N LEU A 3 12.07 -25.18 -0.26
CA LEU A 3 12.66 -25.87 0.90
C LEU A 3 12.96 -27.36 0.61
N ARG A 4 12.01 -28.08 0.01
CA ARG A 4 12.12 -29.54 -0.18
C ARG A 4 13.00 -29.92 -1.37
N TYR A 5 13.03 -29.12 -2.44
CA TYR A 5 13.71 -29.48 -3.68
C TYR A 5 15.06 -28.80 -3.89
N ILE A 6 15.32 -27.73 -3.17
CA ILE A 6 16.57 -26.96 -3.30
C ILE A 6 17.32 -26.95 -1.96
N GLU A 7 16.72 -26.45 -0.89
CA GLU A 7 17.40 -26.18 0.36
C GLU A 7 17.84 -27.47 1.09
N ILE A 8 16.97 -28.49 1.16
CA ILE A 8 17.32 -29.77 1.78
C ILE A 8 18.43 -30.50 1.02
N PRO A 9 18.40 -30.63 -0.32
CA PRO A 9 19.50 -31.21 -1.08
C PRO A 9 20.82 -30.47 -0.91
N VAL A 10 20.81 -29.14 -0.89
CA VAL A 10 22.02 -28.32 -0.67
C VAL A 10 22.58 -28.55 0.71
N ARG A 11 21.76 -28.48 1.76
CA ARG A 11 22.19 -28.71 3.16
C ARG A 11 22.72 -30.10 3.42
N ARG A 12 22.24 -31.10 2.68
CA ARG A 12 22.70 -32.50 2.76
C ARG A 12 23.96 -32.79 1.93
N GLY A 13 24.55 -31.77 1.29
CA GLY A 13 25.79 -31.94 0.53
C GLY A 13 25.66 -32.76 -0.76
N TYR A 14 24.43 -32.96 -1.30
CA TYR A 14 24.24 -33.73 -2.53
C TYR A 14 24.95 -33.11 -3.72
N PHE A 15 25.11 -31.81 -3.76
CA PHE A 15 25.86 -31.11 -4.81
C PHE A 15 27.36 -31.45 -4.77
N GLU A 16 27.94 -31.50 -3.57
CA GLU A 16 29.37 -31.85 -3.42
C GLU A 16 29.64 -33.29 -3.84
N LEU A 17 28.77 -34.22 -3.43
CA LEU A 17 28.86 -35.63 -3.82
C LEU A 17 28.71 -35.79 -5.33
N TRP A 18 27.82 -35.04 -5.96
CA TRP A 18 27.59 -35.02 -7.40
C TRP A 18 28.82 -34.54 -8.17
N PHE A 19 29.45 -33.45 -7.73
CA PHE A 19 30.69 -32.92 -8.31
C PHE A 19 31.88 -33.85 -8.15
N ARG A 20 32.05 -34.47 -6.97
CA ARG A 20 33.11 -35.46 -6.72
C ARG A 20 32.92 -36.68 -7.60
N GLY A 21 31.70 -37.13 -7.82
CA GLY A 21 31.40 -38.27 -8.68
C GLY A 21 31.68 -38.02 -10.17
N MET A 22 31.72 -36.80 -10.63
CA MET A 22 31.99 -36.47 -12.04
C MET A 22 33.37 -36.87 -12.53
N LYS A 23 34.37 -36.92 -11.65
CA LYS A 23 35.75 -37.33 -12.02
C LYS A 23 35.83 -38.78 -12.51
N TYR A 24 34.95 -39.66 -12.06
CA TYR A 24 34.96 -41.10 -12.35
C TYR A 24 34.03 -41.53 -13.48
N ARG A 25 33.35 -40.59 -14.14
CA ARG A 25 32.41 -40.86 -15.24
C ARG A 25 33.08 -40.79 -16.59
N THR A 26 32.59 -41.61 -17.55
CA THR A 26 33.08 -41.60 -18.94
C THR A 26 32.83 -40.23 -19.62
N LYS A 27 33.65 -39.90 -20.61
CA LYS A 27 33.52 -38.63 -21.35
C LYS A 27 32.10 -38.40 -21.90
N ALA A 28 31.45 -39.43 -22.42
CA ALA A 28 30.10 -39.37 -22.96
C ALA A 28 29.04 -39.02 -21.89
N VAL A 29 29.16 -39.63 -20.69
CA VAL A 29 28.26 -39.34 -19.59
C VAL A 29 28.47 -37.94 -19.04
N ARG A 30 29.72 -37.47 -18.95
CA ARG A 30 30.02 -36.08 -18.55
C ARG A 30 29.44 -35.06 -19.52
N LEU A 31 29.60 -35.27 -20.84
CA LEU A 31 29.06 -34.36 -21.83
C LEU A 31 27.54 -34.31 -21.79
N ARG A 32 26.86 -35.47 -21.67
CA ARG A 32 25.40 -35.54 -21.58
C ARG A 32 24.87 -34.84 -20.35
N GLN A 33 25.56 -34.96 -19.22
CA GLN A 33 25.17 -34.28 -17.98
C GLN A 33 25.43 -32.76 -18.03
N GLN A 34 26.54 -32.34 -18.64
CA GLN A 34 26.79 -30.90 -18.85
C GLN A 34 25.70 -30.29 -19.73
N LEU A 35 25.34 -30.94 -20.83
CA LEU A 35 24.26 -30.47 -21.72
C LEU A 35 22.91 -30.41 -20.99
N SER A 36 22.56 -31.40 -20.17
CA SER A 36 21.31 -31.38 -19.40
C SER A 36 21.30 -30.29 -18.32
N THR A 37 22.45 -30.01 -17.70
CA THR A 37 22.58 -28.93 -16.70
C THR A 37 22.46 -27.56 -17.36
N PHE A 38 23.13 -27.36 -18.50
CA PHE A 38 22.99 -26.14 -19.29
C PHE A 38 21.57 -25.90 -19.77
N ALA A 39 20.89 -26.94 -20.25
CA ALA A 39 19.48 -26.85 -20.66
C ALA A 39 18.57 -26.48 -19.47
N ALA A 40 18.75 -27.08 -18.29
CA ALA A 40 17.98 -26.73 -17.09
C ALA A 40 18.21 -25.29 -16.65
N VAL A 41 19.45 -24.82 -16.65
CA VAL A 41 19.78 -23.42 -16.31
C VAL A 41 19.18 -22.45 -17.32
N ALA A 42 19.26 -22.75 -18.63
CA ALA A 42 18.68 -21.93 -19.68
C ALA A 42 17.15 -21.82 -19.54
N VAL A 43 16.47 -22.92 -19.24
CA VAL A 43 15.01 -22.92 -18.98
C VAL A 43 14.66 -22.08 -17.74
N THR A 44 15.49 -22.17 -16.69
CA THR A 44 15.26 -21.36 -15.46
C THR A 44 15.44 -19.87 -15.75
N ILE A 45 16.48 -19.50 -16.50
CA ILE A 45 16.72 -18.09 -16.88
C ILE A 45 15.58 -17.59 -17.77
N ALA A 46 15.14 -18.37 -18.76
CA ALA A 46 14.02 -17.99 -19.63
C ALA A 46 12.71 -17.81 -18.84
N ALA A 47 12.43 -18.69 -17.89
CA ALA A 47 11.24 -18.60 -17.05
C ALA A 47 11.29 -17.37 -16.11
N THR A 48 12.45 -17.08 -15.51
CA THR A 48 12.60 -15.89 -14.67
C THR A 48 12.54 -14.60 -15.49
N SER A 49 13.09 -14.59 -16.70
CA SER A 49 13.01 -13.45 -17.62
C SER A 49 11.56 -13.17 -18.06
N LEU A 50 10.78 -14.20 -18.39
CA LEU A 50 9.36 -14.06 -18.73
C LEU A 50 8.52 -13.52 -17.55
N ILE A 51 8.79 -13.99 -16.33
CA ILE A 51 8.12 -13.49 -15.12
C ILE A 51 8.49 -12.02 -14.89
N SER A 52 9.76 -11.64 -15.11
CA SER A 52 10.23 -10.26 -14.95
C SER A 52 9.64 -9.33 -16.02
N ILE A 53 9.52 -9.78 -17.27
CA ILE A 53 8.90 -9.00 -18.34
C ILE A 53 7.43 -8.76 -18.06
N ASN A 54 6.68 -9.81 -17.68
CA ASN A 54 5.26 -9.67 -17.32
C ASN A 54 5.06 -8.79 -16.07
N ALA A 55 6.00 -8.81 -15.13
CA ALA A 55 5.96 -7.93 -13.96
C ALA A 55 6.29 -6.47 -14.31
N MET A 56 7.21 -6.24 -15.24
CA MET A 56 7.52 -4.89 -15.76
C MET A 56 6.37 -4.34 -16.59
N GLU A 57 5.82 -5.13 -17.52
CA GLU A 57 4.67 -4.71 -18.35
C GLU A 57 3.46 -4.33 -17.48
N LYS A 58 3.20 -5.11 -16.42
CA LYS A 58 2.16 -4.80 -15.46
C LYS A 58 2.48 -3.58 -14.57
N ALA A 59 3.74 -3.35 -14.28
CA ALA A 59 4.19 -2.15 -13.57
C ALA A 59 4.11 -0.90 -14.46
N ASP A 60 4.44 -1.04 -15.75
CA ASP A 60 4.33 0.03 -16.74
C ASP A 60 2.87 0.38 -17.04
N ASP A 61 1.97 -0.61 -17.10
CA ASP A 61 0.52 -0.38 -17.21
C ASP A 61 -0.05 0.36 -15.98
N ILE A 62 0.41 0.02 -14.79
CA ILE A 62 0.04 0.72 -13.55
C ILE A 62 0.62 2.14 -13.55
N ALA A 63 1.88 2.31 -13.94
CA ALA A 63 2.53 3.61 -14.03
C ALA A 63 1.90 4.49 -15.11
N ALA A 64 1.51 3.93 -16.27
CA ALA A 64 0.80 4.64 -17.33
C ALA A 64 -0.62 5.05 -16.89
N GLN A 65 -1.32 4.20 -16.12
CA GLN A 65 -2.59 4.55 -15.50
C GLN A 65 -2.44 5.67 -14.45
N GLU A 66 -1.36 5.64 -13.69
CA GLU A 66 -1.02 6.69 -12.72
C GLU A 66 -0.60 8.00 -13.40
N GLN A 67 0.16 7.96 -14.50
CA GLN A 67 0.53 9.14 -15.28
C GLN A 67 -0.68 9.76 -15.99
N ASN A 68 -1.53 8.98 -16.61
CA ASN A 68 -2.77 9.50 -17.22
C ASN A 68 -3.74 10.07 -16.17
N ALA A 69 -3.71 9.57 -14.94
CA ALA A 69 -4.47 10.15 -13.83
C ALA A 69 -3.81 11.42 -13.26
N ALA A 70 -2.48 11.55 -13.37
CA ALA A 70 -1.74 12.75 -12.96
C ALA A 70 -1.79 13.86 -14.04
N GLU A 71 -1.72 13.51 -15.33
CA GLU A 71 -1.78 14.49 -16.44
C GLU A 71 -3.16 15.09 -16.63
N SER A 72 -4.24 14.43 -16.16
CA SER A 72 -5.58 15.04 -16.14
C SER A 72 -5.79 16.05 -15.01
N SER A 73 -4.78 16.31 -14.19
CA SER A 73 -4.81 17.26 -13.06
C SER A 73 -3.86 18.45 -13.21
N THR A 74 -3.29 18.67 -14.40
CA THR A 74 -2.60 19.93 -14.73
C THR A 74 -3.56 20.89 -15.39
N ASP A 75 -4.32 21.63 -14.56
CA ASP A 75 -4.85 22.92 -14.95
C ASP A 75 -4.57 23.97 -13.88
N GLU A 76 -4.13 25.08 -14.34
CA GLU A 76 -3.55 26.29 -13.77
C GLU A 76 -4.02 26.73 -12.37
N PRO A 77 -3.15 27.46 -11.64
CA PRO A 77 -3.56 28.13 -10.42
C PRO A 77 -4.33 29.39 -10.78
N ASP A 78 -5.64 29.32 -10.77
CA ASP A 78 -6.45 30.53 -10.92
C ASP A 78 -7.13 30.93 -9.61
N GLN A 79 -6.79 32.15 -9.21
CA GLN A 79 -7.47 33.09 -8.34
C GLN A 79 -7.62 32.78 -6.84
N VAL A 80 -6.81 33.49 -6.09
CA VAL A 80 -7.11 33.89 -4.70
C VAL A 80 -8.45 34.60 -4.67
N ILE A 81 -9.51 33.89 -4.36
CA ILE A 81 -10.77 34.48 -3.91
C ILE A 81 -10.80 34.40 -2.40
N THR A 82 -10.54 35.54 -1.76
CA THR A 82 -10.86 35.77 -0.36
C THR A 82 -12.37 35.70 -0.16
N SER A 83 -12.91 34.52 0.05
CA SER A 83 -14.22 34.29 0.62
C SER A 83 -14.07 33.44 1.86
N SER A 84 -14.82 33.75 2.91
CA SER A 84 -14.88 33.00 4.15
C SER A 84 -15.50 31.62 3.89
N GLN A 85 -14.74 30.73 3.27
CA GLN A 85 -15.16 29.37 3.03
C GLN A 85 -14.55 28.47 4.11
N THR A 86 -15.36 27.56 4.62
CA THR A 86 -14.91 26.47 5.49
C THR A 86 -13.70 25.79 4.84
N PRO A 87 -12.59 25.59 5.56
CA PRO A 87 -11.43 24.90 5.00
C PRO A 87 -11.81 23.56 4.39
N GLY A 88 -11.19 23.23 3.26
CA GLY A 88 -11.38 21.94 2.62
C GLY A 88 -10.77 20.81 3.41
N LEU A 89 -10.98 19.59 2.97
CA LEU A 89 -10.49 18.37 3.62
C LEU A 89 -9.03 18.10 3.24
N TRP A 90 -8.18 17.90 4.22
CA TRP A 90 -6.84 17.34 4.03
C TRP A 90 -6.89 15.83 4.11
N VAL A 91 -6.41 15.14 3.07
CA VAL A 91 -6.46 13.67 2.98
C VAL A 91 -5.06 13.14 2.69
N THR A 92 -4.58 12.23 3.51
CA THR A 92 -3.26 11.64 3.29
C THR A 92 -3.25 10.14 3.62
N GLY A 93 -2.47 9.37 2.86
CA GLY A 93 -2.41 7.92 3.00
C GLY A 93 -1.69 7.22 1.86
N ASP A 94 -2.16 6.04 1.54
CA ASP A 94 -1.57 5.15 0.55
C ASP A 94 -2.43 4.95 -0.72
N SER A 95 -2.27 3.82 -1.41
CA SER A 95 -3.01 3.49 -2.63
C SER A 95 -4.52 3.42 -2.46
N VAL A 96 -5.03 3.16 -1.26
CA VAL A 96 -6.47 3.16 -1.01
C VAL A 96 -7.02 4.59 -1.15
N ILE A 97 -6.31 5.59 -0.61
CA ILE A 97 -6.68 7.00 -0.79
C ILE A 97 -6.62 7.41 -2.26
N LEU A 98 -5.60 6.96 -3.01
CA LEU A 98 -5.55 7.19 -4.47
C LEU A 98 -6.80 6.65 -5.16
N GLY A 99 -7.27 5.47 -4.78
CA GLY A 99 -8.44 4.83 -5.35
C GLY A 99 -9.75 5.57 -5.09
N ILE A 100 -9.89 6.25 -3.94
CA ILE A 100 -11.14 6.93 -3.56
C ILE A 100 -11.15 8.42 -3.92
N ARG A 101 -10.01 9.02 -4.25
CA ARG A 101 -9.83 10.49 -4.36
C ARG A 101 -10.87 11.18 -5.24
N ASN A 102 -11.15 10.61 -6.41
CA ASN A 102 -12.07 11.22 -7.39
C ASN A 102 -13.53 11.18 -6.89
N VAL A 103 -13.93 10.11 -6.21
CA VAL A 103 -15.28 10.01 -5.64
C VAL A 103 -15.42 10.91 -4.42
N LEU A 104 -14.40 10.94 -3.55
CA LEU A 104 -14.41 11.83 -2.39
C LEU A 104 -14.52 13.31 -2.79
N ALA A 105 -13.78 13.74 -3.82
CA ALA A 105 -13.81 15.11 -4.35
C ALA A 105 -15.17 15.51 -4.99
N GLN A 106 -16.03 14.56 -5.33
CA GLN A 106 -17.39 14.85 -5.79
C GLN A 106 -18.33 15.32 -4.67
N TYR A 107 -18.02 14.94 -3.43
CA TYR A 107 -18.87 15.17 -2.27
C TYR A 107 -18.30 16.18 -1.28
N GLU A 108 -16.97 16.29 -1.21
CA GLU A 108 -16.28 17.12 -0.24
C GLU A 108 -15.31 18.09 -0.93
N ARG A 109 -15.24 19.31 -0.43
CA ARG A 109 -14.20 20.23 -0.85
C ARG A 109 -12.85 19.71 -0.35
N ILE A 110 -11.91 19.59 -1.26
CA ILE A 110 -10.56 19.12 -0.94
C ILE A 110 -9.61 20.31 -0.83
N GLU A 111 -8.87 20.39 0.26
CA GLU A 111 -7.75 21.30 0.42
C GLU A 111 -6.46 20.69 -0.11
N LEU A 112 -6.20 19.43 0.25
CA LEU A 112 -5.03 18.70 -0.22
C LEU A 112 -5.29 17.19 -0.17
N ILE A 113 -4.95 16.49 -1.25
CA ILE A 113 -4.79 15.01 -1.22
C ILE A 113 -3.33 14.68 -1.48
N ASN A 114 -2.68 14.04 -0.51
CA ASN A 114 -1.32 13.54 -0.67
C ASN A 114 -1.28 12.04 -0.38
N ALA A 115 -1.33 11.23 -1.43
CA ALA A 115 -1.35 9.79 -1.33
C ALA A 115 -0.36 9.16 -2.32
N ARG A 116 0.19 7.99 -1.96
CA ARG A 116 1.15 7.26 -2.80
C ARG A 116 1.03 5.76 -2.60
N VAL A 117 1.15 5.01 -3.70
CA VAL A 117 1.18 3.54 -3.66
C VAL A 117 2.27 3.04 -2.71
N GLY A 118 1.92 2.09 -1.84
CA GLY A 118 2.87 1.44 -0.93
C GLY A 118 3.40 2.32 0.19
N ARG A 119 2.83 3.53 0.43
CA ARG A 119 3.31 4.43 1.48
C ARG A 119 3.25 3.76 2.85
N GLN A 120 4.36 3.80 3.56
CA GLN A 120 4.49 3.34 4.93
C GLN A 120 4.39 4.51 5.91
N ILE A 121 4.19 4.22 7.20
CA ILE A 121 3.94 5.25 8.20
C ILE A 121 5.11 6.25 8.36
N ASN A 122 6.35 5.82 8.26
CA ASN A 122 7.51 6.70 8.32
C ASN A 122 7.48 7.79 7.23
N GLU A 123 7.11 7.43 6.00
CA GLU A 123 6.95 8.38 4.91
C GLU A 123 5.70 9.25 5.11
N LEU A 124 4.62 8.67 5.65
CA LEU A 124 3.42 9.42 5.97
C LEU A 124 3.69 10.52 7.00
N ILE A 125 4.53 10.26 8.00
CA ILE A 125 4.98 11.24 8.99
C ILE A 125 5.68 12.42 8.31
N GLU A 126 6.64 12.15 7.41
CA GLU A 126 7.38 13.21 6.71
C GLU A 126 6.48 14.04 5.81
N VAL A 127 5.56 13.38 5.09
CA VAL A 127 4.57 14.05 4.25
C VAL A 127 3.64 14.90 5.09
N ALA A 128 3.08 14.37 6.18
CA ALA A 128 2.19 15.13 7.05
C ALA A 128 2.88 16.37 7.67
N ARG A 129 4.17 16.26 8.03
CA ARG A 129 4.96 17.38 8.53
C ARG A 129 5.13 18.50 7.49
N THR A 130 5.26 18.13 6.23
CA THR A 130 5.35 19.08 5.13
C THR A 130 3.99 19.69 4.81
N ASP A 131 2.98 18.86 4.67
CA ASP A 131 1.63 19.24 4.23
C ASP A 131 0.93 20.17 5.23
N GLN A 132 1.13 19.96 6.53
CA GLN A 132 0.48 20.79 7.57
C GLN A 132 0.75 22.30 7.42
N GLN A 133 1.83 22.68 6.72
CA GLN A 133 2.18 24.08 6.46
C GLN A 133 1.24 24.74 5.46
N PHE A 134 0.53 23.95 4.65
CA PHE A 134 -0.31 24.43 3.56
C PHE A 134 -1.82 24.29 3.82
N VAL A 135 -2.22 23.40 4.73
CA VAL A 135 -3.62 23.01 4.92
C VAL A 135 -4.37 23.82 5.98
N GLY A 136 -3.66 24.69 6.72
CA GLY A 136 -4.28 25.55 7.75
C GLY A 136 -5.10 24.75 8.77
N GLN A 137 -6.35 25.17 9.01
CA GLN A 137 -7.30 24.53 9.92
C GLN A 137 -8.25 23.57 9.19
N SER A 138 -7.71 22.70 8.36
CA SER A 138 -8.49 21.69 7.62
C SER A 138 -8.79 20.46 8.48
N PRO A 139 -9.99 19.90 8.45
CA PRO A 139 -10.19 18.54 8.91
C PRO A 139 -9.26 17.59 8.17
N VAL A 140 -8.72 16.57 8.84
CA VAL A 140 -7.78 15.63 8.22
C VAL A 140 -8.29 14.19 8.23
N VAL A 141 -8.09 13.49 7.10
CA VAL A 141 -8.30 12.05 6.97
C VAL A 141 -6.95 11.37 6.81
N LEU A 142 -6.67 10.44 7.71
CA LEU A 142 -5.47 9.61 7.74
C LEU A 142 -5.85 8.16 7.42
N ASN A 143 -5.23 7.57 6.40
CA ASN A 143 -5.28 6.13 6.17
C ASN A 143 -3.90 5.54 6.43
N LEU A 144 -3.81 4.59 7.36
CA LEU A 144 -2.53 3.99 7.77
C LEU A 144 -2.67 2.51 8.12
N GLY A 145 -1.57 1.79 8.07
CA GLY A 145 -1.48 0.40 8.50
C GLY A 145 -1.66 -0.65 7.40
N ASN A 146 -1.94 -0.26 6.15
CA ASN A 146 -2.11 -1.23 5.07
C ASN A 146 -0.79 -1.88 4.63
N ASN A 147 0.32 -1.13 4.60
CA ASN A 147 1.54 -1.54 3.92
C ASN A 147 2.64 -2.10 4.83
N ASN A 148 2.52 -1.96 6.14
CA ASN A 148 3.48 -2.49 7.11
C ASN A 148 2.88 -2.64 8.50
N ARG A 149 3.59 -3.36 9.37
CA ARG A 149 3.30 -3.37 10.81
C ARG A 149 3.64 -2.01 11.39
N LEU A 150 2.70 -1.43 12.13
CA LEU A 150 2.86 -0.16 12.81
C LEU A 150 3.68 -0.31 14.11
N VAL A 151 4.35 0.77 14.49
CA VAL A 151 5.04 0.94 15.76
C VAL A 151 4.38 2.09 16.52
N GLU A 152 4.18 1.96 17.82
CA GLU A 152 3.46 2.94 18.63
C GLU A 152 4.07 4.34 18.52
N ALA A 153 5.39 4.44 18.57
CA ALA A 153 6.11 5.71 18.48
C ALA A 153 5.83 6.45 17.15
N ASP A 154 5.67 5.70 16.05
CA ASP A 154 5.37 6.29 14.74
C ASP A 154 3.94 6.81 14.68
N VAL A 155 2.97 6.06 15.22
CA VAL A 155 1.56 6.51 15.29
C VAL A 155 1.46 7.74 16.17
N ILE A 156 2.11 7.77 17.34
CA ILE A 156 2.18 8.97 18.19
C ILE A 156 2.80 10.14 17.43
N SER A 157 3.92 9.92 16.72
CA SER A 157 4.60 10.98 15.96
C SER A 157 3.68 11.58 14.89
N LEU A 158 2.92 10.77 14.19
CA LEU A 158 1.95 11.24 13.22
C LEU A 158 0.83 12.04 13.89
N MET A 159 0.26 11.52 14.97
CA MET A 159 -0.81 12.20 15.71
C MET A 159 -0.36 13.54 16.30
N GLU A 160 0.86 13.65 16.79
CA GLU A 160 1.43 14.91 17.30
C GLU A 160 1.53 16.00 16.21
N ILE A 161 1.73 15.62 14.95
CA ILE A 161 1.74 16.56 13.83
C ILE A 161 0.33 17.11 13.58
N VAL A 162 -0.69 16.24 13.59
CA VAL A 162 -2.05 16.60 13.20
C VAL A 162 -2.96 17.01 14.37
N LYS A 163 -2.52 16.88 15.61
CA LYS A 163 -3.35 17.06 16.83
C LYS A 163 -4.10 18.38 16.93
N ASN A 164 -3.61 19.42 16.27
CA ASN A 164 -4.21 20.76 16.30
C ASN A 164 -5.23 20.96 15.15
N GLN A 165 -5.44 19.98 14.30
CA GLN A 165 -6.50 20.05 13.28
C GLN A 165 -7.88 20.01 13.96
N PRO A 166 -8.90 20.69 13.41
CA PRO A 166 -10.21 20.80 14.07
C PRO A 166 -10.92 19.45 14.21
N LYS A 167 -10.68 18.52 13.28
CA LYS A 167 -11.19 17.15 13.29
C LYS A 167 -10.19 16.23 12.65
N ILE A 168 -9.91 15.10 13.27
CA ILE A 168 -9.02 14.07 12.76
C ILE A 168 -9.82 12.78 12.55
N ILE A 169 -9.79 12.25 11.36
CA ILE A 169 -10.43 11.00 11.00
C ILE A 169 -9.34 9.99 10.67
N VAL A 170 -9.26 8.91 11.41
CA VAL A 170 -8.31 7.83 11.15
C VAL A 170 -9.09 6.63 10.64
N VAL A 171 -8.75 6.17 9.44
CA VAL A 171 -9.35 4.96 8.88
C VAL A 171 -8.41 3.79 9.14
N ASN A 172 -8.90 2.77 9.83
CA ASN A 172 -8.13 1.57 10.13
C ASN A 172 -8.03 0.64 8.92
N THR A 173 -7.25 -0.43 9.04
CA THR A 173 -6.93 -1.33 7.92
C THR A 173 -7.78 -2.59 7.88
N ALA A 174 -8.17 -3.01 6.66
CA ALA A 174 -8.86 -4.28 6.38
C ALA A 174 -8.03 -5.26 5.52
N VAL A 175 -6.73 -5.04 5.39
CA VAL A 175 -5.85 -5.84 4.54
C VAL A 175 -5.75 -7.30 5.00
N PRO A 176 -5.65 -8.30 4.09
CA PRO A 176 -5.48 -9.71 4.43
C PRO A 176 -4.02 -10.00 4.82
N ARG A 177 -3.53 -9.36 5.87
CA ARG A 177 -2.16 -9.45 6.36
C ARG A 177 -2.13 -9.80 7.85
N SER A 178 -1.07 -10.47 8.28
CA SER A 178 -0.89 -10.90 9.67
C SER A 178 -0.80 -9.76 10.68
N TRP A 179 -0.55 -8.55 10.24
CA TRP A 179 -0.47 -7.36 11.11
C TRP A 179 -1.79 -6.60 11.24
N LYS A 180 -2.85 -6.95 10.52
CA LYS A 180 -4.13 -6.23 10.52
C LYS A 180 -4.65 -5.97 11.94
N GLU A 181 -4.85 -7.03 12.71
CA GLU A 181 -5.43 -6.94 14.06
C GLU A 181 -4.53 -6.14 15.00
N VAL A 182 -3.22 -6.38 14.94
CA VAL A 182 -2.25 -5.65 15.80
C VAL A 182 -2.20 -4.17 15.43
N ASN A 183 -2.25 -3.84 14.15
CA ASN A 183 -2.29 -2.44 13.71
C ASN A 183 -3.60 -1.75 14.15
N ASN A 184 -4.74 -2.41 13.98
CA ASN A 184 -6.03 -1.83 14.35
C ASN A 184 -6.15 -1.60 15.86
N GLN A 185 -5.66 -2.54 16.66
CA GLN A 185 -5.60 -2.35 18.11
C GLN A 185 -4.68 -1.18 18.48
N LEU A 186 -3.49 -1.10 17.88
CA LEU A 186 -2.55 -0.01 18.13
C LEU A 186 -3.11 1.35 17.70
N ILE A 187 -3.77 1.41 16.54
CA ILE A 187 -4.46 2.62 16.08
C ILE A 187 -5.48 3.05 17.15
N ALA A 188 -6.33 2.14 17.61
CA ALA A 188 -7.35 2.45 18.62
C ALA A 188 -6.73 2.94 19.93
N ASP A 189 -5.68 2.27 20.42
CA ASP A 189 -5.02 2.61 21.68
C ASP A 189 -4.35 3.97 21.67
N VAL A 190 -3.76 4.37 20.54
CA VAL A 190 -3.07 5.66 20.41
C VAL A 190 -4.08 6.78 20.10
N VAL A 191 -4.93 6.57 19.11
CA VAL A 191 -5.82 7.60 18.54
C VAL A 191 -6.87 8.07 19.56
N ASN A 192 -7.37 7.18 20.42
CA ASN A 192 -8.32 7.52 21.48
C ASN A 192 -7.75 8.46 22.57
N ARG A 193 -6.45 8.72 22.54
CA ARG A 193 -5.81 9.71 23.43
C ARG A 193 -6.02 11.16 22.96
N TYR A 194 -6.51 11.35 21.73
CA TYR A 194 -6.69 12.66 21.09
C TYR A 194 -8.20 12.97 20.96
N PRO A 195 -8.73 13.96 21.68
CA PRO A 195 -10.18 14.17 21.84
C PRO A 195 -10.91 14.61 20.57
N ASN A 196 -10.17 15.20 19.61
CA ASN A 196 -10.72 15.65 18.32
C ASN A 196 -10.60 14.58 17.21
N THR A 197 -10.37 13.32 17.59
CA THR A 197 -10.17 12.21 16.66
C THR A 197 -11.33 11.22 16.68
N THR A 198 -11.66 10.71 15.51
CA THR A 198 -12.65 9.64 15.31
C THR A 198 -12.07 8.56 14.40
N ILE A 199 -12.27 7.30 14.76
CA ILE A 199 -11.89 6.16 13.94
C ILE A 199 -13.05 5.77 13.02
N VAL A 200 -12.78 5.63 11.74
CA VAL A 200 -13.61 4.89 10.80
C VAL A 200 -13.15 3.44 10.84
N ASP A 201 -13.95 2.57 11.43
CA ASP A 201 -13.64 1.13 11.53
C ASP A 201 -13.92 0.42 10.21
N TRP A 202 -13.06 0.68 9.22
CA TRP A 202 -13.16 0.06 7.91
C TRP A 202 -13.03 -1.47 7.97
N SER A 203 -12.26 -1.99 8.93
CA SER A 203 -12.12 -3.43 9.16
C SER A 203 -13.48 -4.10 9.44
N THR A 204 -14.28 -3.49 10.30
CA THR A 204 -15.62 -4.00 10.64
C THR A 204 -16.63 -3.71 9.52
N ILE A 205 -16.63 -2.51 8.95
CA ILE A 205 -17.54 -2.12 7.86
C ILE A 205 -17.40 -3.07 6.67
N SER A 206 -16.18 -3.48 6.33
CA SER A 206 -15.90 -4.30 5.16
C SER A 206 -15.86 -5.82 5.42
N ALA A 207 -16.01 -6.27 6.66
CA ALA A 207 -15.72 -7.66 7.07
C ALA A 207 -16.55 -8.72 6.30
N ASN A 208 -17.79 -8.42 5.93
CA ASN A 208 -18.69 -9.34 5.24
C ASN A 208 -18.97 -8.90 3.79
N HIS A 209 -18.08 -8.09 3.21
CA HIS A 209 -18.25 -7.48 1.91
C HIS A 209 -17.04 -7.75 0.99
N PRO A 210 -16.83 -9.03 0.58
CA PRO A 210 -15.72 -9.36 -0.34
C PRO A 210 -15.82 -8.60 -1.66
N GLU A 211 -17.02 -8.21 -2.09
CA GLU A 211 -17.27 -7.39 -3.29
C GLU A 211 -16.72 -5.97 -3.19
N PHE A 212 -16.35 -5.50 -2.01
CA PHE A 212 -15.69 -4.20 -1.84
C PHE A 212 -14.25 -4.20 -2.33
N PHE A 213 -13.63 -5.36 -2.43
CA PHE A 213 -12.21 -5.50 -2.71
C PHE A 213 -11.92 -6.08 -4.09
N ALA A 214 -10.83 -5.65 -4.69
CA ALA A 214 -10.21 -6.32 -5.81
C ALA A 214 -9.66 -7.70 -5.39
N THR A 215 -9.16 -8.47 -6.34
CA THR A 215 -8.66 -9.85 -6.12
C THR A 215 -7.50 -9.93 -5.12
N ASP A 216 -6.80 -8.82 -4.87
CA ASP A 216 -5.71 -8.75 -3.88
C ASP A 216 -6.20 -8.56 -2.42
N GLY A 217 -7.49 -8.28 -2.23
CA GLY A 217 -8.10 -8.06 -0.94
C GLY A 217 -7.69 -6.75 -0.25
N VAL A 218 -7.11 -5.82 -0.99
CA VAL A 218 -6.59 -4.52 -0.47
C VAL A 218 -7.23 -3.34 -1.20
N HIS A 219 -7.08 -3.30 -2.54
CA HIS A 219 -7.64 -2.24 -3.35
C HIS A 219 -9.15 -2.36 -3.49
N LEU A 220 -9.82 -1.22 -3.61
CA LEU A 220 -11.27 -1.18 -3.58
C LEU A 220 -11.87 -1.25 -4.99
N ASN A 221 -12.92 -2.09 -5.12
CA ASN A 221 -13.84 -2.05 -6.26
C ASN A 221 -14.82 -0.87 -6.13
N PRO A 222 -15.55 -0.47 -7.18
CA PRO A 222 -16.49 0.63 -7.11
C PRO A 222 -17.48 0.58 -5.93
N PRO A 223 -18.08 -0.57 -5.55
CA PRO A 223 -18.89 -0.66 -4.33
C PRO A 223 -18.11 -0.32 -3.06
N GLY A 224 -16.86 -0.81 -2.94
CA GLY A 224 -15.99 -0.53 -1.80
C GLY A 224 -15.56 0.93 -1.74
N VAL A 225 -15.25 1.55 -2.87
CA VAL A 225 -14.94 2.99 -2.96
C VAL A 225 -16.11 3.82 -2.42
N ASN A 226 -17.33 3.52 -2.83
CA ASN A 226 -18.52 4.23 -2.36
C ASN A 226 -18.76 4.03 -0.86
N ALA A 227 -18.62 2.80 -0.37
CA ALA A 227 -18.78 2.49 1.06
C ALA A 227 -17.72 3.21 1.91
N TYR A 228 -16.46 3.21 1.45
CA TYR A 228 -15.34 3.87 2.15
C TYR A 228 -15.54 5.38 2.23
N VAL A 229 -15.90 6.01 1.12
CA VAL A 229 -16.20 7.45 1.08
C VAL A 229 -17.40 7.79 1.96
N SER A 230 -18.47 6.98 1.91
CA SER A 230 -19.66 7.17 2.76
C SER A 230 -19.31 7.10 4.25
N ALA A 231 -18.47 6.16 4.67
CA ALA A 231 -18.04 6.04 6.05
C ALA A 231 -17.23 7.26 6.54
N ILE A 232 -16.34 7.81 5.70
CA ILE A 232 -15.62 9.05 6.01
C ILE A 232 -16.60 10.21 6.15
N ARG A 233 -17.53 10.36 5.22
CA ARG A 233 -18.52 11.45 5.20
C ARG A 233 -19.46 11.41 6.40
N GLU A 234 -19.88 10.23 6.82
CA GLU A 234 -20.70 10.07 8.02
C GLU A 234 -20.02 10.66 9.27
N VAL A 235 -18.69 10.49 9.38
CA VAL A 235 -17.92 11.07 10.49
C VAL A 235 -17.73 12.58 10.30
N LEU A 236 -17.53 13.07 9.07
CA LEU A 236 -17.38 14.50 8.80
C LEU A 236 -18.63 15.32 9.19
N GLN A 237 -19.81 14.73 9.04
CA GLN A 237 -21.10 15.40 9.26
C GLN A 237 -21.54 15.40 10.73
N LYS A 238 -20.89 14.64 11.60
CA LYS A 238 -21.11 14.62 13.06
C LYS A 238 -20.27 15.67 13.77
#